data_c680360f77dc64c1a39b0ed6d0bf6425
#
_entry.id   c680360f77dc64c1a39b0ed6d0bf6425
#
_cell.length_a   1.000
_cell.length_b   1.000
_cell.length_c   1.000
_cell.angle_alpha   90.00
_cell.angle_beta   90.00
_cell.angle_gamma   90.00
#
_symmetry.space_group_name_H-M   'P 1'
#
loop_
_entity.id
_entity.type
_entity.pdbx_description
1 polymer ?
#
loop_
_entity_poly.entity_id
_entity_poly.type
_entity_poly.pdbx_seq_one_letter_code
_entity_poly.pdbx_strand_id
1 'polypeptide(L)'
;MKKQTVAQGALILLIAGFMNRVLGMVGRIVLTRYLGDDGVGLYMLIAPTMMLLMTLASIGLPIAIPTLISRSNVRQNRILSASFIIAMICSTLITIVLIFTAKPIAIYLLKDERTYLPLLSIGPLLFAVSLSSILKGYFQGKQNMYPTAISTFVEQLVRIALSVIFIVWLLPYGLVYAVVGTIWASFFGEVASIIILLITFLTSLRHQHTATSLKPIPLERHHFKDILAISLPATGSRLIGSFSHFLEPILVVNCLFVLGYSSEVSAKLYGAVAGFALPLLLMPTFITFAISQAIIPVISKAYARGHYERIHEQLSMALRLSFIPAGIATVLFMLFPYELMDLLFDTDSGAQYLQIMAPIFFLLYFQGILTSVLQAINKANKAMLTTLISSILKLILMTFLLQIPEINIYGLVIAILFNIVLTTGWNYWIIRHEVGYRVKVSSVILAFLCLGITYLSGAILLQNVTLPYSQLLNLLAYSCGLGLLYLLLVKLTRLLPAKQVSQLLKR
;
A
#
# COMPACT_ATOMS: atom_id res chain seq x y z
N MET A 1 -0.25 26.57 18.91
CA MET A 1 -0.90 25.44 18.18
C MET A 1 -1.90 24.76 19.12
N LYS A 2 -3.18 24.63 18.73
CA LYS A 2 -4.17 23.85 19.53
C LYS A 2 -3.78 22.37 19.49
N LYS A 3 -3.57 21.77 20.67
CA LYS A 3 -3.42 20.31 20.78
C LYS A 3 -4.72 19.64 20.33
N GLN A 4 -4.62 18.72 19.39
CA GLN A 4 -5.75 17.92 18.97
C GLN A 4 -6.04 16.82 20.00
N THR A 5 -7.30 16.48 20.20
CA THR A 5 -7.62 15.26 20.94
C THR A 5 -7.13 14.05 20.16
N VAL A 6 -6.79 12.96 20.85
CA VAL A 6 -6.35 11.71 20.19
C VAL A 6 -7.36 11.24 19.12
N ALA A 7 -8.66 11.38 19.41
CA ALA A 7 -9.71 11.04 18.47
C ALA A 7 -9.74 11.93 17.22
N GLN A 8 -9.57 13.25 17.39
CA GLN A 8 -9.49 14.18 16.27
C GLN A 8 -8.26 13.93 15.39
N GLY A 9 -7.10 13.72 16.01
CA GLY A 9 -5.86 13.38 15.28
C GLY A 9 -5.99 12.06 14.50
N ALA A 10 -6.56 11.04 15.10
CA ALA A 10 -6.82 9.76 14.43
C ALA A 10 -7.80 9.91 13.25
N LEU A 11 -8.87 10.70 13.41
CA LEU A 11 -9.85 10.94 12.33
C LEU A 11 -9.20 11.70 11.15
N ILE A 12 -8.38 12.72 11.42
CA ILE A 12 -7.65 13.46 10.38
C ILE A 12 -6.74 12.52 9.60
N LEU A 13 -5.98 11.66 10.28
CA LEU A 13 -5.10 10.68 9.63
C LEU A 13 -5.87 9.63 8.84
N LEU A 14 -7.05 9.20 9.31
CA LEU A 14 -7.91 8.27 8.58
C LEU A 14 -8.42 8.89 7.28
N ILE A 15 -8.95 10.12 7.35
CA ILE A 15 -9.43 10.84 6.16
C ILE A 15 -8.26 11.11 5.20
N ALA A 16 -7.14 11.60 5.70
CA ALA A 16 -5.96 11.85 4.88
C ALA A 16 -5.42 10.56 4.23
N GLY A 17 -5.38 9.46 4.98
CA GLY A 17 -4.97 8.14 4.47
C GLY A 17 -5.91 7.61 3.40
N PHE A 18 -7.23 7.81 3.56
CA PHE A 18 -8.23 7.47 2.56
C PHE A 18 -8.04 8.29 1.28
N MET A 19 -7.99 9.62 1.42
CA MET A 19 -7.78 10.54 0.28
C MET A 19 -6.48 10.24 -0.47
N ASN A 20 -5.41 9.96 0.27
CA ASN A 20 -4.11 9.62 -0.32
C ASN A 20 -4.17 8.31 -1.13
N ARG A 21 -4.94 7.31 -0.69
CA ARG A 21 -5.13 6.07 -1.45
C ARG A 21 -5.95 6.27 -2.70
N VAL A 22 -7.01 7.07 -2.62
CA VAL A 22 -7.83 7.44 -3.80
C VAL A 22 -6.97 8.20 -4.82
N LEU A 23 -6.25 9.23 -4.38
CA LEU A 23 -5.33 9.97 -5.24
C LEU A 23 -4.20 9.09 -5.79
N GLY A 24 -3.68 8.18 -4.97
CA GLY A 24 -2.68 7.20 -5.42
C GLY A 24 -3.20 6.31 -6.56
N MET A 25 -4.48 5.90 -6.50
CA MET A 25 -5.12 5.15 -7.59
C MET A 25 -5.32 6.01 -8.83
N VAL A 26 -5.79 7.25 -8.67
CA VAL A 26 -5.89 8.21 -9.80
C VAL A 26 -4.52 8.41 -10.45
N GLY A 27 -3.47 8.62 -9.63
CA GLY A 27 -2.10 8.73 -10.13
C GLY A 27 -1.62 7.49 -10.87
N ARG A 28 -2.05 6.30 -10.44
CA ARG A 28 -1.74 5.04 -11.11
C ARG A 28 -2.44 4.96 -12.47
N ILE A 29 -3.73 5.25 -12.54
CA ILE A 29 -4.51 5.28 -13.79
C ILE A 29 -3.87 6.25 -14.79
N VAL A 30 -3.55 7.45 -14.33
CA VAL A 30 -2.87 8.47 -15.14
C VAL A 30 -1.53 7.96 -15.67
N LEU A 31 -0.68 7.44 -14.77
CA LEU A 31 0.63 6.94 -15.13
C LEU A 31 0.55 5.81 -16.17
N THR A 32 -0.35 4.85 -15.97
CA THR A 32 -0.50 3.70 -16.88
C THR A 32 -1.01 4.10 -18.25
N ARG A 33 -1.97 5.01 -18.34
CA ARG A 33 -2.49 5.52 -19.62
C ARG A 33 -1.44 6.25 -20.46
N TYR A 34 -0.59 7.04 -19.82
CA TYR A 34 0.42 7.83 -20.55
C TYR A 34 1.69 7.05 -20.86
N LEU A 35 2.09 6.08 -20.03
CA LEU A 35 3.28 5.26 -20.27
C LEU A 35 3.04 4.08 -21.21
N GLY A 36 1.79 3.60 -21.30
CA GLY A 36 1.47 2.36 -22.02
C GLY A 36 2.08 1.11 -21.36
N ASP A 37 1.84 -0.06 -21.95
CA ASP A 37 2.21 -1.36 -21.39
C ASP A 37 3.72 -1.51 -21.17
N ASP A 38 4.53 -1.08 -22.14
CA ASP A 38 5.99 -1.20 -22.08
C ASP A 38 6.59 -0.29 -21.00
N GLY A 39 6.08 0.95 -20.90
CA GLY A 39 6.54 1.90 -19.88
C GLY A 39 6.11 1.50 -18.47
N VAL A 40 4.92 0.96 -18.32
CA VAL A 40 4.44 0.40 -17.05
C VAL A 40 5.29 -0.81 -16.65
N GLY A 41 5.60 -1.71 -17.60
CA GLY A 41 6.50 -2.82 -17.37
C GLY A 41 7.86 -2.36 -16.84
N LEU A 42 8.50 -1.43 -17.55
CA LEU A 42 9.79 -0.87 -17.16
C LEU A 42 9.74 -0.18 -15.78
N TYR A 43 8.69 0.62 -15.51
CA TYR A 43 8.50 1.26 -14.21
C TYR A 43 8.30 0.25 -13.08
N MET A 44 7.56 -0.85 -13.33
CA MET A 44 7.32 -1.89 -12.32
C MET A 44 8.57 -2.68 -11.95
N LEU A 45 9.54 -2.83 -12.84
CA LEU A 45 10.83 -3.42 -12.50
C LEU A 45 11.63 -2.56 -11.49
N ILE A 46 11.45 -1.24 -11.56
CA ILE A 46 12.23 -0.27 -10.77
C ILE A 46 11.52 0.07 -9.44
N ALA A 47 10.20 0.14 -9.44
CA ALA A 47 9.40 0.61 -8.31
C ALA A 47 9.68 -0.14 -6.98
N PRO A 48 9.87 -1.48 -6.94
CA PRO A 48 10.23 -2.18 -5.71
C PRO A 48 11.65 -1.83 -5.22
N THR A 49 12.60 -1.64 -6.14
CA THR A 49 13.96 -1.16 -5.80
C THR A 49 13.91 0.23 -5.19
N MET A 50 13.14 1.12 -5.80
CA MET A 50 12.90 2.47 -5.28
C MET A 50 12.30 2.43 -3.86
N MET A 51 11.30 1.58 -3.63
CA MET A 51 10.66 1.42 -2.31
C MET A 51 11.63 0.88 -1.24
N LEU A 52 12.51 -0.06 -1.60
CA LEU A 52 13.55 -0.57 -0.72
C LEU A 52 14.55 0.52 -0.35
N LEU A 53 15.07 1.27 -1.33
CA LEU A 53 16.03 2.36 -1.11
C LEU A 53 15.44 3.49 -0.27
N MET A 54 14.16 3.88 -0.50
CA MET A 54 13.45 4.86 0.32
C MET A 54 13.28 4.38 1.77
N THR A 55 13.01 3.09 1.98
CA THR A 55 12.91 2.49 3.31
C THR A 55 14.25 2.54 4.05
N LEU A 56 15.34 2.25 3.36
CA LEU A 56 16.71 2.34 3.89
C LEU A 56 17.09 3.80 4.18
N ALA A 57 16.83 4.73 3.24
CA ALA A 57 17.18 6.14 3.39
C ALA A 57 16.45 6.80 4.58
N SER A 58 15.18 6.47 4.79
CA SER A 58 14.39 6.98 5.91
C SER A 58 14.76 6.37 7.27
N ILE A 59 15.52 5.27 7.30
CA ILE A 59 16.04 4.55 8.48
C ILE A 59 15.11 4.58 9.72
N GLY A 60 13.82 4.31 9.54
CA GLY A 60 12.84 4.27 10.64
C GLY A 60 12.57 5.61 11.34
N LEU A 61 13.10 6.74 10.84
CA LEU A 61 12.87 8.08 11.38
C LEU A 61 11.38 8.43 11.53
N PRO A 62 10.48 8.01 10.60
CA PRO A 62 9.04 8.24 10.76
C PRO A 62 8.43 7.67 12.04
N ILE A 63 9.08 6.71 12.69
CA ILE A 63 8.64 6.10 13.95
C ILE A 63 9.41 6.66 15.14
N ALA A 64 10.73 6.84 15.00
CA ALA A 64 11.60 7.31 16.07
C ALA A 64 11.31 8.76 16.48
N ILE A 65 11.17 9.66 15.50
CA ILE A 65 10.98 11.09 15.75
C ILE A 65 9.68 11.39 16.52
N PRO A 66 8.49 10.90 16.08
CA PRO A 66 7.26 11.14 16.84
C PRO A 66 7.34 10.62 18.26
N THR A 67 7.95 9.44 18.44
CA THR A 67 8.12 8.80 19.77
C THR A 67 8.98 9.65 20.69
N LEU A 68 10.12 10.14 20.22
CA LEU A 68 11.05 10.93 21.04
C LEU A 68 10.52 12.35 21.31
N ILE A 69 9.91 13.00 20.32
CA ILE A 69 9.33 14.35 20.49
C ILE A 69 8.15 14.33 21.45
N SER A 70 7.32 13.26 21.45
CA SER A 70 6.21 13.15 22.39
C SER A 70 6.65 12.99 23.85
N ARG A 71 7.85 12.44 24.08
CA ARG A 71 8.41 12.19 25.43
C ARG A 71 9.10 13.40 26.07
N SER A 72 9.59 14.37 25.30
CA SER A 72 10.44 15.45 25.79
C SER A 72 10.17 16.78 25.10
N ASN A 73 9.78 17.79 25.90
CA ASN A 73 9.59 19.16 25.38
C ASN A 73 10.93 19.94 25.25
N VAL A 74 11.96 19.59 26.03
CA VAL A 74 13.20 20.39 26.17
C VAL A 74 14.26 20.07 25.12
N ARG A 75 14.20 18.87 24.48
CA ARG A 75 15.27 18.37 23.59
C ARG A 75 14.89 18.32 22.12
N GLN A 76 13.78 18.93 21.71
CA GLN A 76 13.21 18.75 20.36
C GLN A 76 14.16 19.19 19.24
N ASN A 77 14.80 20.34 19.38
CA ASN A 77 15.75 20.85 18.39
C ASN A 77 16.97 19.92 18.24
N ARG A 78 17.44 19.32 19.34
CA ARG A 78 18.56 18.36 19.32
C ARG A 78 18.17 17.07 18.60
N ILE A 79 16.98 16.57 18.85
CA ILE A 79 16.44 15.39 18.16
C ILE A 79 16.31 15.66 16.67
N LEU A 80 15.76 16.82 16.27
CA LEU A 80 15.63 17.19 14.87
C LEU A 80 16.99 17.33 14.17
N SER A 81 17.96 18.03 14.79
CA SER A 81 19.30 18.19 14.23
C SER A 81 20.04 16.87 14.09
N ALA A 82 19.97 16.00 15.13
CA ALA A 82 20.57 14.67 15.06
C ALA A 82 19.90 13.80 13.99
N SER A 83 18.56 13.85 13.89
CA SER A 83 17.82 13.13 12.85
C SER A 83 18.17 13.61 11.45
N PHE A 84 18.36 14.93 11.27
CA PHE A 84 18.78 15.51 10.00
C PHE A 84 20.18 14.99 9.59
N ILE A 85 21.14 14.96 10.50
CA ILE A 85 22.49 14.44 10.23
C ILE A 85 22.42 12.95 9.85
N ILE A 86 21.69 12.13 10.63
CA ILE A 86 21.50 10.71 10.33
C ILE A 86 20.88 10.54 8.95
N ALA A 87 19.81 11.28 8.62
CA ALA A 87 19.13 11.22 7.34
C ALA A 87 20.06 11.59 6.18
N MET A 88 20.84 12.66 6.31
CA MET A 88 21.79 13.10 5.29
C MET A 88 22.89 12.05 5.08
N ILE A 89 23.48 11.53 6.13
CA ILE A 89 24.51 10.48 6.05
C ILE A 89 23.93 9.22 5.37
N CYS A 90 22.77 8.74 5.80
CA CYS A 90 22.16 7.55 5.23
C CYS A 90 21.77 7.77 3.76
N SER A 91 21.12 8.88 3.43
CA SER A 91 20.74 9.17 2.04
C SER A 91 21.96 9.31 1.13
N THR A 92 23.03 9.96 1.60
CA THR A 92 24.29 10.07 0.85
C THR A 92 24.94 8.71 0.64
N LEU A 93 25.06 7.91 1.70
CA LEU A 93 25.65 6.57 1.61
C LEU A 93 24.88 5.69 0.63
N ILE A 94 23.54 5.66 0.73
CA ILE A 94 22.69 4.85 -0.13
C ILE A 94 22.74 5.36 -1.58
N THR A 95 22.78 6.68 -1.80
CA THR A 95 22.93 7.25 -3.15
C THR A 95 24.29 6.91 -3.76
N ILE A 96 25.37 6.94 -2.98
CA ILE A 96 26.70 6.51 -3.43
C ILE A 96 26.66 5.02 -3.82
N VAL A 97 26.11 4.16 -2.95
CA VAL A 97 25.94 2.73 -3.25
C VAL A 97 25.11 2.55 -4.52
N LEU A 98 24.02 3.29 -4.66
CA LEU A 98 23.17 3.23 -5.86
C LEU A 98 23.93 3.59 -7.13
N ILE A 99 24.75 4.65 -7.12
CA ILE A 99 25.53 5.06 -8.29
C ILE A 99 26.45 3.92 -8.76
N PHE A 100 27.12 3.23 -7.85
CA PHE A 100 28.01 2.10 -8.19
C PHE A 100 27.24 0.81 -8.53
N THR A 101 26.06 0.60 -7.94
CA THR A 101 25.30 -0.65 -8.11
C THR A 101 24.20 -0.56 -9.18
N ALA A 102 23.80 0.64 -9.63
CA ALA A 102 22.69 0.80 -10.58
C ALA A 102 22.94 0.04 -11.89
N LYS A 103 24.15 0.10 -12.46
CA LYS A 103 24.48 -0.64 -13.68
C LYS A 103 24.51 -2.15 -13.48
N PRO A 104 25.18 -2.72 -12.44
CA PRO A 104 25.05 -4.11 -12.07
C PRO A 104 23.60 -4.57 -11.83
N ILE A 105 22.79 -3.78 -11.13
CA ILE A 105 21.37 -4.09 -10.90
C ILE A 105 20.60 -4.17 -12.22
N ALA A 106 20.78 -3.19 -13.10
CA ALA A 106 20.13 -3.16 -14.40
C ALA A 106 20.48 -4.38 -15.26
N ILE A 107 21.78 -4.67 -15.42
CA ILE A 107 22.26 -5.69 -16.35
C ILE A 107 22.13 -7.12 -15.78
N TYR A 108 22.54 -7.33 -14.52
CA TYR A 108 22.64 -8.69 -13.96
C TYR A 108 21.41 -9.11 -13.20
N LEU A 109 20.75 -8.19 -12.46
CA LEU A 109 19.58 -8.50 -11.64
C LEU A 109 18.26 -8.34 -12.40
N LEU A 110 18.06 -7.19 -13.05
CA LEU A 110 16.82 -6.89 -13.79
C LEU A 110 16.89 -7.33 -15.26
N LYS A 111 18.07 -7.70 -15.76
CA LYS A 111 18.27 -8.14 -17.16
C LYS A 111 17.76 -7.12 -18.21
N ASP A 112 17.61 -5.84 -17.84
CA ASP A 112 17.10 -4.78 -18.70
C ASP A 112 17.91 -3.50 -18.52
N GLU A 113 18.78 -3.20 -19.47
CA GLU A 113 19.67 -2.04 -19.41
C GLU A 113 18.90 -0.71 -19.41
N ARG A 114 17.65 -0.70 -19.90
CA ARG A 114 16.78 0.48 -19.89
C ARG A 114 16.46 0.94 -18.46
N THR A 115 16.60 0.08 -17.45
CA THR A 115 16.38 0.41 -16.03
C THR A 115 17.50 1.24 -15.41
N TYR A 116 18.69 1.32 -16.03
CA TYR A 116 19.87 1.99 -15.47
C TYR A 116 19.65 3.47 -15.18
N LEU A 117 19.19 4.24 -16.17
CA LEU A 117 18.97 5.68 -16.02
C LEU A 117 17.84 6.01 -15.00
N PRO A 118 16.70 5.33 -15.06
CA PRO A 118 15.69 5.46 -14.02
C PRO A 118 16.18 5.12 -12.61
N LEU A 119 16.99 4.07 -12.43
CA LEU A 119 17.57 3.74 -11.12
C LEU A 119 18.45 4.88 -10.58
N LEU A 120 19.31 5.47 -11.42
CA LEU A 120 20.13 6.62 -11.01
C LEU A 120 19.29 7.83 -10.60
N SER A 121 18.16 8.05 -11.27
CA SER A 121 17.27 9.18 -10.98
C SER A 121 16.56 9.08 -9.62
N ILE A 122 16.63 7.94 -8.92
CA ILE A 122 16.12 7.78 -7.56
C ILE A 122 16.96 8.59 -6.53
N GLY A 123 18.25 8.81 -6.79
CA GLY A 123 19.16 9.43 -5.83
C GLY A 123 18.63 10.71 -5.16
N PRO A 124 18.24 11.76 -5.90
CA PRO A 124 17.68 12.99 -5.33
C PRO A 124 16.41 12.75 -4.50
N LEU A 125 15.57 11.81 -4.91
CA LEU A 125 14.33 11.46 -4.19
C LEU A 125 14.62 10.92 -2.78
N LEU A 126 15.72 10.19 -2.57
CA LEU A 126 16.08 9.65 -1.25
C LEU A 126 16.31 10.77 -0.22
N PHE A 127 16.95 11.87 -0.61
CA PHE A 127 17.12 13.03 0.26
C PHE A 127 15.80 13.71 0.60
N ALA A 128 14.95 13.90 -0.43
CA ALA A 128 13.64 14.54 -0.22
C ALA A 128 12.75 13.72 0.72
N VAL A 129 12.65 12.41 0.51
CA VAL A 129 11.84 11.52 1.37
C VAL A 129 12.35 11.50 2.81
N SER A 130 13.67 11.47 3.01
CA SER A 130 14.28 11.48 4.35
C SER A 130 13.97 12.78 5.08
N LEU A 131 14.11 13.94 4.42
CA LEU A 131 13.81 15.25 4.98
C LEU A 131 12.30 15.41 5.27
N SER A 132 11.44 15.03 4.34
CA SER A 132 9.99 15.02 4.52
C SER A 132 9.57 14.19 5.73
N SER A 133 10.16 13.01 5.91
CA SER A 133 9.85 12.12 7.05
C SER A 133 10.24 12.71 8.40
N ILE A 134 11.31 13.50 8.50
CA ILE A 134 11.69 14.23 9.72
C ILE A 134 10.61 15.25 10.10
N LEU A 135 10.21 16.08 9.13
CA LEU A 135 9.21 17.14 9.35
C LEU A 135 7.82 16.55 9.66
N LYS A 136 7.40 15.52 8.93
CA LYS A 136 6.15 14.78 9.20
C LYS A 136 6.19 14.18 10.62
N GLY A 137 7.32 13.56 11.00
CA GLY A 137 7.55 13.01 12.33
C GLY A 137 7.49 14.04 13.45
N TYR A 138 8.02 15.25 13.23
CA TYR A 138 7.93 16.36 14.18
C TYR A 138 6.47 16.74 14.49
N PHE A 139 5.67 16.99 13.46
CA PHE A 139 4.27 17.36 13.66
C PHE A 139 3.44 16.25 14.29
N GLN A 140 3.68 15.00 13.93
CA GLN A 140 3.05 13.84 14.56
C GLN A 140 3.42 13.74 16.05
N GLY A 141 4.70 13.94 16.40
CA GLY A 141 5.15 13.96 17.78
C GLY A 141 4.55 15.10 18.62
N LYS A 142 4.22 16.23 17.98
CA LYS A 142 3.50 17.35 18.58
C LYS A 142 1.97 17.12 18.68
N GLN A 143 1.49 15.96 18.27
CA GLN A 143 0.05 15.65 18.18
C GLN A 143 -0.73 16.64 17.31
N ASN A 144 -0.10 17.18 16.26
CA ASN A 144 -0.73 18.01 15.24
C ASN A 144 -0.63 17.32 13.90
N MET A 145 -1.69 16.61 13.51
CA MET A 145 -1.72 15.80 12.29
C MET A 145 -2.08 16.60 11.04
N TYR A 146 -2.58 17.82 11.21
CA TYR A 146 -3.08 18.64 10.10
C TYR A 146 -2.01 19.01 9.07
N PRO A 147 -0.78 19.47 9.46
CA PRO A 147 0.28 19.76 8.50
C PRO A 147 0.71 18.53 7.71
N THR A 148 0.81 17.37 8.37
CA THR A 148 1.14 16.10 7.72
C THR A 148 0.08 15.70 6.70
N ALA A 149 -1.22 15.85 7.04
CA ALA A 149 -2.32 15.52 6.15
C ALA A 149 -2.32 16.39 4.89
N ILE A 150 -2.20 17.72 5.04
CA ILE A 150 -2.16 18.66 3.92
C ILE A 150 -0.92 18.43 3.05
N SER A 151 0.27 18.30 3.66
CA SER A 151 1.49 18.11 2.91
C SER A 151 1.45 16.85 2.05
N THR A 152 0.91 15.74 2.57
CA THR A 152 0.76 14.49 1.82
C THR A 152 -0.28 14.61 0.70
N PHE A 153 -1.35 15.35 0.92
CA PHE A 153 -2.36 15.62 -0.13
C PHE A 153 -1.75 16.43 -1.28
N VAL A 154 -1.05 17.51 -0.97
CA VAL A 154 -0.40 18.36 -2.00
C VAL A 154 0.74 17.61 -2.70
N GLU A 155 1.52 16.81 -1.97
CA GLU A 155 2.53 15.91 -2.54
C GLU A 155 1.92 15.05 -3.66
N GLN A 156 0.78 14.41 -3.39
CA GLN A 156 0.10 13.55 -4.37
C GLN A 156 -0.41 14.35 -5.58
N LEU A 157 -1.02 15.51 -5.36
CA LEU A 157 -1.51 16.35 -6.45
C LEU A 157 -0.37 16.80 -7.37
N VAL A 158 0.72 17.31 -6.77
CA VAL A 158 1.91 17.76 -7.53
C VAL A 158 2.54 16.59 -8.28
N ARG A 159 2.68 15.43 -7.63
CA ARG A 159 3.21 14.23 -8.27
C ARG A 159 2.38 13.81 -9.47
N ILE A 160 1.04 13.76 -9.36
CA ILE A 160 0.16 13.38 -10.47
C ILE A 160 0.28 14.38 -11.61
N ALA A 161 0.17 15.68 -11.31
CA ALA A 161 0.25 16.73 -12.34
C ALA A 161 1.60 16.72 -13.07
N LEU A 162 2.71 16.65 -12.33
CA LEU A 162 4.04 16.62 -12.93
C LEU A 162 4.34 15.29 -13.63
N SER A 163 3.75 14.16 -13.19
CA SER A 163 3.88 12.90 -13.92
C SER A 163 3.35 13.03 -15.34
N VAL A 164 2.14 13.62 -15.51
CA VAL A 164 1.58 13.86 -16.87
C VAL A 164 2.50 14.76 -17.68
N ILE A 165 2.90 15.89 -17.10
CA ILE A 165 3.73 16.89 -17.80
C ILE A 165 5.05 16.26 -18.25
N PHE A 166 5.75 15.57 -17.36
CA PHE A 166 7.06 14.98 -17.67
C PHE A 166 6.96 13.79 -18.63
N ILE A 167 5.92 12.94 -18.50
CA ILE A 167 5.74 11.84 -19.44
C ILE A 167 5.49 12.39 -20.84
N VAL A 168 4.53 13.30 -21.02
CA VAL A 168 4.20 13.89 -22.33
C VAL A 168 5.40 14.63 -22.94
N TRP A 169 6.17 15.35 -22.11
CA TRP A 169 7.32 16.11 -22.57
C TRP A 169 8.53 15.22 -22.91
N LEU A 170 8.75 14.14 -22.16
CA LEU A 170 9.94 13.30 -22.30
C LEU A 170 9.73 12.07 -23.19
N LEU A 171 8.48 11.66 -23.41
CA LEU A 171 8.15 10.50 -24.24
C LEU A 171 8.70 10.58 -25.67
N PRO A 172 8.70 11.75 -26.35
CA PRO A 172 9.30 11.88 -27.69
C PRO A 172 10.81 11.60 -27.73
N TYR A 173 11.52 11.75 -26.60
CA TYR A 173 12.95 11.43 -26.49
C TYR A 173 13.21 9.95 -26.16
N GLY A 174 12.16 9.19 -25.85
CA GLY A 174 12.20 7.75 -25.58
C GLY A 174 11.53 7.36 -24.28
N LEU A 175 11.08 6.11 -24.22
CA LEU A 175 10.34 5.54 -23.09
C LEU A 175 11.12 5.62 -21.77
N VAL A 176 12.42 5.41 -21.81
CA VAL A 176 13.32 5.49 -20.64
C VAL A 176 13.23 6.86 -19.98
N TYR A 177 13.27 7.93 -20.78
CA TYR A 177 13.17 9.30 -20.28
C TYR A 177 11.79 9.60 -19.69
N ALA A 178 10.71 9.05 -20.27
CA ALA A 178 9.38 9.18 -19.71
C ALA A 178 9.27 8.52 -18.32
N VAL A 179 9.88 7.34 -18.15
CA VAL A 179 9.95 6.66 -16.84
C VAL A 179 10.81 7.48 -15.85
N VAL A 180 11.94 8.03 -16.27
CA VAL A 180 12.73 8.98 -15.45
C VAL A 180 11.86 10.16 -15.00
N GLY A 181 11.04 10.71 -15.90
CA GLY A 181 10.10 11.79 -15.61
C GLY A 181 9.15 11.48 -14.47
N THR A 182 8.66 10.23 -14.36
CA THR A 182 7.77 9.82 -13.25
C THR A 182 8.49 9.81 -11.90
N ILE A 183 9.78 9.47 -11.87
CA ILE A 183 10.59 9.49 -10.66
C ILE A 183 10.86 10.94 -10.25
N TRP A 184 11.19 11.83 -11.22
CA TRP A 184 11.33 13.26 -10.97
C TRP A 184 10.04 13.92 -10.51
N ALA A 185 8.88 13.51 -11.04
CA ALA A 185 7.58 13.97 -10.54
C ALA A 185 7.37 13.58 -9.06
N SER A 186 7.83 12.40 -8.67
CA SER A 186 7.80 11.97 -7.27
C SER A 186 8.73 12.80 -6.39
N PHE A 187 9.93 13.16 -6.89
CA PHE A 187 10.87 14.06 -6.21
C PHE A 187 10.25 15.44 -5.97
N PHE A 188 9.69 16.07 -7.01
CA PHE A 188 9.06 17.39 -6.87
C PHE A 188 7.79 17.34 -6.01
N GLY A 189 7.06 16.24 -6.01
CA GLY A 189 5.95 16.01 -5.07
C GLY A 189 6.42 16.08 -3.61
N GLU A 190 7.52 15.37 -3.27
CA GLU A 190 8.11 15.43 -1.93
C GLU A 190 8.67 16.82 -1.61
N VAL A 191 9.27 17.53 -2.58
CA VAL A 191 9.72 18.91 -2.39
C VAL A 191 8.55 19.83 -2.05
N ALA A 192 7.42 19.71 -2.74
CA ALA A 192 6.20 20.46 -2.42
C ALA A 192 5.69 20.17 -0.99
N SER A 193 5.71 18.91 -0.58
CA SER A 193 5.39 18.49 0.78
C SER A 193 6.32 19.15 1.81
N ILE A 194 7.63 19.13 1.55
CA ILE A 194 8.65 19.76 2.40
C ILE A 194 8.41 21.26 2.53
N ILE A 195 8.10 21.97 1.44
CA ILE A 195 7.83 23.42 1.46
C ILE A 195 6.66 23.74 2.38
N ILE A 196 5.55 23.00 2.28
CA ILE A 196 4.38 23.19 3.16
C ILE A 196 4.73 22.95 4.62
N LEU A 197 5.46 21.84 4.89
CA LEU A 197 5.87 21.50 6.25
C LEU A 197 6.83 22.54 6.83
N LEU A 198 7.78 23.05 6.04
CA LEU A 198 8.72 24.10 6.45
C LEU A 198 8.00 25.44 6.73
N ILE A 199 7.10 25.87 5.84
CA ILE A 199 6.28 27.08 6.07
C ILE A 199 5.52 26.95 7.39
N THR A 200 4.86 25.80 7.60
CA THR A 200 4.10 25.55 8.83
C THR A 200 5.02 25.47 10.05
N PHE A 201 6.21 24.92 9.94
CA PHE A 201 7.20 24.86 11.00
C PHE A 201 7.70 26.27 11.39
N LEU A 202 8.10 27.08 10.43
CA LEU A 202 8.57 28.46 10.65
C LEU A 202 7.49 29.36 11.23
N THR A 203 6.25 29.26 10.74
CA THR A 203 5.13 30.01 11.31
C THR A 203 4.82 29.59 12.76
N SER A 204 4.96 28.28 13.07
CA SER A 204 4.77 27.77 14.42
C SER A 204 5.84 28.28 15.40
N LEU A 205 7.07 28.45 14.95
CA LEU A 205 8.16 29.01 15.76
C LEU A 205 7.93 30.48 16.08
N ARG A 206 7.46 31.28 15.10
CA ARG A 206 7.17 32.71 15.31
C ARG A 206 6.08 32.94 16.36
N HIS A 207 5.08 32.06 16.46
CA HIS A 207 3.97 32.21 17.43
C HIS A 207 4.33 31.71 18.84
N GLN A 208 5.46 31.03 19.05
CA GLN A 208 5.84 30.51 20.35
C GLN A 208 6.62 31.52 21.21
N HIS A 209 6.90 32.75 20.73
CA HIS A 209 7.66 33.82 21.40
C HIS A 209 8.93 33.36 22.18
N THR A 210 9.27 32.12 22.11
CA THR A 210 10.55 31.59 22.57
C THR A 210 11.53 31.82 21.43
N ALA A 211 12.32 32.89 21.53
CA ALA A 211 13.56 33.04 20.79
C ALA A 211 14.45 31.83 21.12
N THR A 212 14.12 30.69 20.50
CA THR A 212 15.03 29.57 20.45
C THR A 212 16.21 30.04 19.63
N SER A 213 17.19 30.55 20.35
CA SER A 213 18.48 30.93 19.82
C SER A 213 18.90 29.82 18.82
N LEU A 214 19.11 30.19 17.57
CA LEU A 214 19.74 29.35 16.54
C LEU A 214 21.23 29.11 16.82
N LYS A 215 21.62 29.21 18.10
CA LYS A 215 22.99 28.86 18.51
C LYS A 215 23.22 27.38 18.19
N PRO A 216 24.37 27.04 17.65
CA PRO A 216 24.72 25.65 17.44
C PRO A 216 24.67 24.92 18.76
N ILE A 217 23.70 24.03 18.90
CA ILE A 217 23.45 23.29 20.12
C ILE A 217 24.40 22.10 20.11
N PRO A 218 25.24 21.89 21.14
CA PRO A 218 26.15 20.76 21.19
C PRO A 218 25.36 19.46 21.12
N LEU A 219 25.61 18.69 20.06
CA LEU A 219 25.00 17.38 19.83
C LEU A 219 25.82 16.34 20.59
N GLU A 220 25.18 15.71 21.54
CA GLU A 220 25.82 14.67 22.38
C GLU A 220 25.52 13.27 21.78
N ARG A 221 26.45 12.33 21.97
CA ARG A 221 26.32 10.95 21.45
C ARG A 221 25.02 10.26 21.87
N HIS A 222 24.46 10.61 23.05
CA HIS A 222 23.23 9.97 23.52
C HIS A 222 22.02 10.28 22.63
N HIS A 223 21.92 11.46 21.98
CA HIS A 223 20.83 11.80 21.08
C HIS A 223 20.79 10.87 19.84
N PHE A 224 21.96 10.56 19.30
CA PHE A 224 22.10 9.60 18.19
C PHE A 224 21.71 8.18 18.62
N LYS A 225 22.17 7.76 19.84
CA LYS A 225 21.82 6.45 20.40
C LYS A 225 20.32 6.30 20.61
N ASP A 226 19.65 7.31 21.16
CA ASP A 226 18.21 7.28 21.42
C ASP A 226 17.40 7.14 20.10
N ILE A 227 17.82 7.86 19.06
CA ILE A 227 17.19 7.77 17.73
C ILE A 227 17.43 6.38 17.14
N LEU A 228 18.67 5.91 17.09
CA LEU A 228 19.04 4.63 16.49
C LEU A 228 18.44 3.43 17.23
N ALA A 229 18.31 3.50 18.56
CA ALA A 229 17.69 2.47 19.38
C ALA A 229 16.21 2.20 19.01
N ILE A 230 15.50 3.21 18.52
CA ILE A 230 14.11 3.07 18.06
C ILE A 230 14.07 2.81 16.54
N SER A 231 14.89 3.55 15.79
CA SER A 231 14.82 3.53 14.32
C SER A 231 15.33 2.24 13.70
N LEU A 232 16.41 1.64 14.22
CA LEU A 232 16.97 0.41 13.65
C LEU A 232 16.03 -0.80 13.73
N PRO A 233 15.42 -1.13 14.89
CA PRO A 233 14.44 -2.21 14.94
C PRO A 233 13.21 -1.93 14.05
N ALA A 234 12.75 -0.67 14.02
CA ALA A 234 11.63 -0.28 13.16
C ALA A 234 11.96 -0.41 11.67
N THR A 235 13.18 -0.07 11.27
CA THR A 235 13.68 -0.29 9.90
C THR A 235 13.73 -1.78 9.57
N GLY A 236 14.29 -2.59 10.45
CA GLY A 236 14.40 -4.04 10.27
C GLY A 236 13.04 -4.68 9.97
N SER A 237 12.00 -4.33 10.73
CA SER A 237 10.65 -4.84 10.50
C SER A 237 10.08 -4.43 9.14
N ARG A 238 10.36 -3.22 8.66
CA ARG A 238 9.88 -2.74 7.36
C ARG A 238 10.69 -3.31 6.20
N LEU A 239 11.98 -3.56 6.42
CA LEU A 239 12.86 -4.12 5.40
C LEU A 239 12.42 -5.53 4.97
N ILE A 240 11.86 -6.33 5.88
CA ILE A 240 11.36 -7.68 5.56
C ILE A 240 10.37 -7.63 4.38
N GLY A 241 9.38 -6.74 4.46
CA GLY A 241 8.40 -6.57 3.39
C GLY A 241 9.01 -5.96 2.13
N SER A 242 9.76 -4.87 2.27
CA SER A 242 10.38 -4.18 1.13
C SER A 242 11.39 -5.06 0.38
N PHE A 243 12.14 -5.90 1.10
CA PHE A 243 13.10 -6.83 0.50
C PHE A 243 12.41 -7.95 -0.28
N SER A 244 11.31 -8.50 0.24
CA SER A 244 10.51 -9.47 -0.51
C SER A 244 9.98 -8.88 -1.83
N HIS A 245 9.46 -7.65 -1.79
CA HIS A 245 9.00 -6.97 -3.00
C HIS A 245 10.14 -6.63 -3.96
N PHE A 246 11.33 -6.29 -3.45
CA PHE A 246 12.53 -6.05 -4.28
C PHE A 246 12.97 -7.31 -5.04
N LEU A 247 12.91 -8.47 -4.41
CA LEU A 247 13.30 -9.73 -5.05
C LEU A 247 12.29 -10.20 -6.11
N GLU A 248 11.04 -9.79 -6.03
CA GLU A 248 9.95 -10.24 -6.89
C GLU A 248 10.23 -10.03 -8.39
N PRO A 249 10.47 -8.79 -8.88
CA PRO A 249 10.78 -8.56 -10.28
C PRO A 249 12.09 -9.23 -10.72
N ILE A 250 13.08 -9.28 -9.84
CA ILE A 250 14.36 -9.94 -10.12
C ILE A 250 14.16 -11.42 -10.43
N LEU A 251 13.42 -12.11 -9.58
CA LEU A 251 13.13 -13.54 -9.79
C LEU A 251 12.30 -13.77 -11.05
N VAL A 252 11.26 -12.96 -11.27
CA VAL A 252 10.41 -13.06 -12.46
C VAL A 252 11.23 -12.93 -13.73
N VAL A 253 12.02 -11.85 -13.85
CA VAL A 253 12.78 -11.58 -15.07
C VAL A 253 13.87 -12.65 -15.28
N ASN A 254 14.59 -13.07 -14.24
CA ASN A 254 15.63 -14.07 -14.39
C ASN A 254 15.06 -15.45 -14.75
N CYS A 255 13.95 -15.89 -14.14
CA CYS A 255 13.32 -17.16 -14.49
C CYS A 255 12.77 -17.14 -15.93
N LEU A 256 12.11 -16.07 -16.33
CA LEU A 256 11.60 -15.94 -17.71
C LEU A 256 12.74 -15.83 -18.74
N PHE A 257 13.86 -15.19 -18.38
CA PHE A 257 15.05 -15.15 -19.23
C PHE A 257 15.63 -16.54 -19.49
N VAL A 258 15.68 -17.41 -18.47
CA VAL A 258 16.10 -18.80 -18.62
C VAL A 258 15.17 -19.59 -19.56
N LEU A 259 13.89 -19.25 -19.60
CA LEU A 259 12.91 -19.82 -20.54
C LEU A 259 13.01 -19.23 -21.95
N GLY A 260 13.94 -18.30 -22.22
CA GLY A 260 14.18 -17.70 -23.53
C GLY A 260 13.35 -16.43 -23.83
N TYR A 261 12.66 -15.88 -22.83
CA TYR A 261 11.95 -14.60 -23.02
C TYR A 261 12.93 -13.43 -23.05
N SER A 262 12.66 -12.43 -23.89
CA SER A 262 13.44 -11.20 -23.89
C SER A 262 13.13 -10.39 -22.61
N SER A 263 14.04 -9.50 -22.23
CA SER A 263 13.86 -8.60 -21.07
C SER A 263 12.63 -7.73 -21.22
N GLU A 264 12.34 -7.26 -22.43
CA GLU A 264 11.17 -6.44 -22.73
C GLU A 264 9.88 -7.19 -22.52
N VAL A 265 9.77 -8.41 -23.05
CA VAL A 265 8.58 -9.27 -22.86
C VAL A 265 8.41 -9.62 -21.37
N SER A 266 9.50 -9.93 -20.67
CA SER A 266 9.48 -10.23 -19.23
C SER A 266 8.99 -9.03 -18.42
N ALA A 267 9.46 -7.82 -18.74
CA ALA A 267 9.03 -6.57 -18.11
C ALA A 267 7.53 -6.31 -18.36
N LYS A 268 7.06 -6.52 -19.60
CA LYS A 268 5.65 -6.35 -19.97
C LYS A 268 4.75 -7.34 -19.25
N LEU A 269 5.12 -8.62 -19.18
CA LEU A 269 4.37 -9.66 -18.45
C LEU A 269 4.30 -9.35 -16.96
N TYR A 270 5.43 -8.94 -16.36
CA TYR A 270 5.43 -8.51 -14.95
C TYR A 270 4.59 -7.26 -14.73
N GLY A 271 4.68 -6.28 -15.64
CA GLY A 271 3.86 -5.08 -15.64
C GLY A 271 2.36 -5.37 -15.73
N ALA A 272 1.95 -6.34 -16.54
CA ALA A 272 0.56 -6.76 -16.67
C ALA A 272 -0.02 -7.23 -15.32
N VAL A 273 0.74 -7.98 -14.54
CA VAL A 273 0.33 -8.41 -13.20
C VAL A 273 0.50 -7.27 -12.17
N ALA A 274 1.72 -6.74 -12.03
CA ALA A 274 2.08 -5.81 -10.95
C ALA A 274 1.63 -4.37 -11.21
N GLY A 275 1.54 -3.97 -12.48
CA GLY A 275 1.21 -2.62 -12.93
C GLY A 275 -0.27 -2.37 -13.14
N PHE A 276 -1.01 -3.37 -13.59
CA PHE A 276 -2.43 -3.24 -13.96
C PHE A 276 -3.33 -4.07 -13.04
N ALA A 277 -3.19 -5.40 -12.98
CA ALA A 277 -4.12 -6.26 -12.23
C ALA A 277 -4.07 -6.01 -10.71
N LEU A 278 -2.88 -6.01 -10.10
CA LEU A 278 -2.73 -5.83 -8.65
C LEU A 278 -3.26 -4.49 -8.13
N PRO A 279 -3.03 -3.32 -8.74
CA PRO A 279 -3.59 -2.07 -8.27
C PRO A 279 -5.12 -2.07 -8.21
N LEU A 280 -5.80 -2.65 -9.19
CA LEU A 280 -7.26 -2.81 -9.18
C LEU A 280 -7.71 -3.74 -8.06
N LEU A 281 -7.09 -4.91 -7.93
CA LEU A 281 -7.39 -5.87 -6.88
C LEU A 281 -7.16 -5.30 -5.48
N LEU A 282 -6.20 -4.39 -5.32
CA LEU A 282 -5.93 -3.72 -4.04
C LEU A 282 -6.88 -2.54 -3.75
N MET A 283 -7.63 -2.05 -4.74
CA MET A 283 -8.50 -0.87 -4.57
C MET A 283 -9.50 -1.02 -3.42
N PRO A 284 -10.24 -2.13 -3.25
CA PRO A 284 -11.21 -2.27 -2.15
C PRO A 284 -10.57 -2.30 -0.76
N THR A 285 -9.24 -2.53 -0.67
CA THR A 285 -8.54 -2.59 0.62
C THR A 285 -8.57 -1.27 1.39
N PHE A 286 -8.85 -0.12 0.75
CA PHE A 286 -8.93 1.15 1.46
C PHE A 286 -10.14 1.19 2.41
N ILE A 287 -11.26 0.56 2.06
CA ILE A 287 -12.44 0.45 2.94
C ILE A 287 -12.12 -0.47 4.12
N THR A 288 -11.57 -1.66 3.84
CA THR A 288 -11.23 -2.64 4.87
C THR A 288 -10.11 -2.15 5.79
N PHE A 289 -9.20 -1.30 5.29
CA PHE A 289 -8.18 -0.63 6.10
C PHE A 289 -8.79 0.36 7.10
N ALA A 290 -9.78 1.15 6.69
CA ALA A 290 -10.48 2.07 7.59
C ALA A 290 -11.16 1.30 8.73
N ILE A 291 -11.83 0.19 8.42
CA ILE A 291 -12.43 -0.72 9.40
C ILE A 291 -11.36 -1.30 10.33
N SER A 292 -10.23 -1.74 9.78
CA SER A 292 -9.10 -2.30 10.52
C SER A 292 -8.53 -1.32 11.54
N GLN A 293 -8.38 -0.04 11.19
CA GLN A 293 -7.88 0.99 12.11
C GLN A 293 -8.88 1.32 13.21
N ALA A 294 -10.17 1.34 12.89
CA ALA A 294 -11.23 1.64 13.86
C ALA A 294 -11.36 0.57 14.94
N ILE A 295 -11.08 -0.70 14.62
CA ILE A 295 -11.26 -1.82 15.54
C ILE A 295 -10.14 -1.95 16.58
N ILE A 296 -8.91 -1.48 16.29
CA ILE A 296 -7.72 -1.63 17.15
C ILE A 296 -7.98 -1.14 18.58
N PRO A 297 -8.40 0.12 18.83
CA PRO A 297 -8.58 0.61 20.19
C PRO A 297 -9.70 -0.10 20.95
N VAL A 298 -10.72 -0.54 20.23
CA VAL A 298 -11.88 -1.25 20.83
C VAL A 298 -11.45 -2.63 21.31
N ILE A 299 -10.75 -3.39 20.47
CA ILE A 299 -10.25 -4.73 20.80
C ILE A 299 -9.17 -4.66 21.88
N SER A 300 -8.22 -3.71 21.78
CA SER A 300 -7.17 -3.56 22.79
C SER A 300 -7.75 -3.29 24.19
N LYS A 301 -8.78 -2.44 24.28
CA LYS A 301 -9.47 -2.17 25.55
C LYS A 301 -10.24 -3.40 26.06
N ALA A 302 -10.87 -4.17 25.19
CA ALA A 302 -11.60 -5.39 25.55
C ALA A 302 -10.61 -6.47 26.00
N TYR A 303 -9.48 -6.63 25.31
CA TYR A 303 -8.44 -7.61 25.65
C TYR A 303 -7.80 -7.32 27.01
N ALA A 304 -7.47 -6.04 27.28
CA ALA A 304 -6.92 -5.63 28.56
C ALA A 304 -7.85 -5.91 29.76
N ARG A 305 -9.16 -6.05 29.53
CA ARG A 305 -10.17 -6.35 30.54
C ARG A 305 -10.60 -7.83 30.55
N GLY A 306 -10.05 -8.68 29.71
CA GLY A 306 -10.42 -10.07 29.59
C GLY A 306 -11.81 -10.31 28.96
N HIS A 307 -12.39 -9.31 28.29
CA HIS A 307 -13.73 -9.40 27.70
C HIS A 307 -13.68 -10.04 26.31
N TYR A 308 -13.44 -11.34 26.21
CA TYR A 308 -13.27 -12.08 24.96
C TYR A 308 -14.54 -12.08 24.09
N GLU A 309 -15.72 -12.17 24.67
CA GLU A 309 -16.99 -12.10 23.92
C GLU A 309 -17.11 -10.80 23.12
N ARG A 310 -16.70 -9.68 23.71
CA ARG A 310 -16.71 -8.39 23.04
C ARG A 310 -15.69 -8.35 21.90
N ILE A 311 -14.56 -9.04 22.02
CA ILE A 311 -13.60 -9.20 20.92
C ILE A 311 -14.25 -9.97 19.78
N HIS A 312 -14.94 -11.07 20.08
CA HIS A 312 -15.62 -11.90 19.09
C HIS A 312 -16.72 -11.12 18.34
N GLU A 313 -17.52 -10.34 19.06
CA GLU A 313 -18.56 -9.49 18.46
C GLU A 313 -17.96 -8.45 17.51
N GLN A 314 -16.93 -7.70 17.96
CA GLN A 314 -16.29 -6.65 17.18
C GLN A 314 -15.57 -7.20 15.95
N LEU A 315 -14.85 -8.32 16.10
CA LEU A 315 -14.19 -8.99 14.98
C LEU A 315 -15.22 -9.50 13.96
N SER A 316 -16.28 -10.18 14.43
CA SER A 316 -17.36 -10.65 13.55
C SER A 316 -18.01 -9.51 12.79
N MET A 317 -18.24 -8.37 13.46
CA MET A 317 -18.81 -7.18 12.84
C MET A 317 -17.88 -6.59 11.77
N ALA A 318 -16.59 -6.45 12.08
CA ALA A 318 -15.60 -5.93 11.13
C ALA A 318 -15.49 -6.82 9.88
N LEU A 319 -15.43 -8.14 10.06
CA LEU A 319 -15.38 -9.08 8.94
C LEU A 319 -16.66 -9.00 8.08
N ARG A 320 -17.84 -8.89 8.69
CA ARG A 320 -19.11 -8.75 7.97
C ARG A 320 -19.22 -7.44 7.20
N LEU A 321 -18.77 -6.31 7.79
CA LEU A 321 -18.77 -5.02 7.11
C LEU A 321 -17.83 -5.02 5.90
N SER A 322 -16.70 -5.70 6.02
CA SER A 322 -15.73 -5.81 4.91
C SER A 322 -16.20 -6.76 3.81
N PHE A 323 -17.12 -7.65 4.10
CA PHE A 323 -17.69 -8.58 3.13
C PHE A 323 -18.42 -7.88 1.99
N ILE A 324 -19.08 -6.75 2.27
CA ILE A 324 -19.83 -6.01 1.24
C ILE A 324 -18.91 -5.50 0.12
N PRO A 325 -17.94 -4.59 0.41
CA PRO A 325 -17.08 -4.07 -0.64
C PRO A 325 -16.20 -5.14 -1.27
N ALA A 326 -15.77 -6.13 -0.49
CA ALA A 326 -14.99 -7.26 -0.98
C ALA A 326 -15.77 -8.08 -2.03
N GLY A 327 -17.03 -8.43 -1.72
CA GLY A 327 -17.83 -9.26 -2.60
C GLY A 327 -18.24 -8.55 -3.88
N ILE A 328 -18.69 -7.29 -3.79
CA ILE A 328 -19.02 -6.50 -4.97
C ILE A 328 -17.81 -6.38 -5.90
N ALA A 329 -16.64 -6.00 -5.35
CA ALA A 329 -15.43 -5.86 -6.16
C ALA A 329 -15.01 -7.19 -6.80
N THR A 330 -15.05 -8.31 -6.05
CA THR A 330 -14.70 -9.62 -6.57
C THR A 330 -15.58 -9.99 -7.74
N VAL A 331 -16.92 -9.84 -7.62
CA VAL A 331 -17.86 -10.15 -8.71
C VAL A 331 -17.60 -9.28 -9.95
N LEU A 332 -17.36 -7.98 -9.74
CA LEU A 332 -17.08 -7.05 -10.84
C LEU A 332 -15.76 -7.40 -11.55
N PHE A 333 -14.71 -7.72 -10.80
CA PHE A 333 -13.41 -8.09 -11.38
C PHE A 333 -13.45 -9.44 -12.12
N MET A 334 -14.37 -10.33 -11.76
CA MET A 334 -14.57 -11.59 -12.46
C MET A 334 -15.39 -11.44 -13.73
N LEU A 335 -16.40 -10.55 -13.72
CA LEU A 335 -17.36 -10.40 -14.84
C LEU A 335 -16.90 -9.39 -15.89
N PHE A 336 -16.24 -8.30 -15.46
CA PHE A 336 -15.86 -7.16 -16.30
C PHE A 336 -14.35 -6.87 -16.29
N PRO A 337 -13.47 -7.90 -16.40
CA PRO A 337 -12.03 -7.64 -16.31
C PRO A 337 -11.51 -6.80 -17.48
N TYR A 338 -11.97 -7.09 -18.71
CA TYR A 338 -11.55 -6.40 -19.93
C TYR A 338 -12.11 -4.97 -19.98
N GLU A 339 -13.41 -4.81 -19.71
CA GLU A 339 -14.07 -3.51 -19.69
C GLU A 339 -13.49 -2.57 -18.62
N LEU A 340 -13.10 -3.11 -17.47
CA LEU A 340 -12.46 -2.33 -16.41
C LEU A 340 -11.04 -1.93 -16.77
N MET A 341 -10.29 -2.82 -17.44
CA MET A 341 -8.93 -2.51 -17.90
C MET A 341 -8.96 -1.46 -19.01
N ASP A 342 -9.79 -1.64 -20.02
CA ASP A 342 -9.98 -0.70 -21.12
C ASP A 342 -10.44 0.67 -20.58
N LEU A 343 -11.50 0.71 -19.78
CA LEU A 343 -12.04 1.95 -19.22
C LEU A 343 -11.03 2.72 -18.36
N LEU A 344 -10.24 2.04 -17.52
CA LEU A 344 -9.35 2.69 -16.57
C LEU A 344 -7.97 2.93 -17.15
N PHE A 345 -7.44 1.98 -17.92
CA PHE A 345 -6.04 1.99 -18.33
C PHE A 345 -5.84 2.07 -19.84
N ASP A 346 -6.91 1.98 -20.63
CA ASP A 346 -6.87 2.00 -22.10
C ASP A 346 -6.05 0.83 -22.67
N THR A 347 -6.19 -0.36 -22.08
CA THR A 347 -5.48 -1.59 -22.46
C THR A 347 -6.20 -2.82 -21.94
N ASP A 348 -6.01 -3.95 -22.62
CA ASP A 348 -6.46 -5.28 -22.14
C ASP A 348 -5.40 -5.98 -21.28
N SER A 349 -4.21 -5.37 -21.16
CA SER A 349 -3.11 -5.95 -20.39
C SER A 349 -3.49 -6.17 -18.93
N GLY A 350 -3.36 -7.41 -18.46
CA GLY A 350 -3.67 -7.77 -17.08
C GLY A 350 -5.11 -8.21 -16.83
N ALA A 351 -6.04 -8.08 -17.78
CA ALA A 351 -7.44 -8.45 -17.61
C ALA A 351 -7.60 -9.92 -17.18
N GLN A 352 -6.94 -10.83 -17.86
CA GLN A 352 -6.94 -12.26 -17.51
C GLN A 352 -6.41 -12.54 -16.09
N TYR A 353 -5.36 -11.83 -15.66
CA TYR A 353 -4.82 -11.97 -14.31
C TYR A 353 -5.77 -11.40 -13.27
N LEU A 354 -6.42 -10.27 -13.56
CA LEU A 354 -7.47 -9.69 -12.73
C LEU A 354 -8.59 -10.71 -12.48
N GLN A 355 -9.08 -11.35 -13.55
CA GLN A 355 -10.16 -12.33 -13.49
C GLN A 355 -9.80 -13.56 -12.66
N ILE A 356 -8.61 -14.13 -12.90
CA ILE A 356 -8.13 -15.34 -12.20
C ILE A 356 -7.83 -15.06 -10.73
N MET A 357 -7.28 -13.90 -10.42
CA MET A 357 -6.88 -13.55 -9.05
C MET A 357 -8.07 -13.12 -8.18
N ALA A 358 -9.11 -12.52 -8.74
CA ALA A 358 -10.21 -11.92 -8.00
C ALA A 358 -10.86 -12.85 -6.95
N PRO A 359 -11.18 -14.13 -7.24
CA PRO A 359 -11.84 -15.02 -6.27
C PRO A 359 -11.02 -15.24 -5.00
N ILE A 360 -9.70 -15.39 -5.11
CA ILE A 360 -8.82 -15.63 -3.97
C ILE A 360 -8.42 -14.31 -3.29
N PHE A 361 -8.33 -13.22 -4.06
CA PHE A 361 -8.11 -11.88 -3.51
C PHE A 361 -9.20 -11.44 -2.53
N PHE A 362 -10.39 -12.03 -2.65
CA PHE A 362 -11.44 -11.87 -1.65
C PHE A 362 -10.94 -12.11 -0.21
N LEU A 363 -10.03 -13.06 0.01
CA LEU A 363 -9.44 -13.32 1.32
C LEU A 363 -8.52 -12.19 1.80
N LEU A 364 -7.84 -11.50 0.89
CA LEU A 364 -6.96 -10.38 1.23
C LEU A 364 -7.70 -9.25 1.95
N TYR A 365 -8.95 -9.01 1.59
CA TYR A 365 -9.74 -7.92 2.19
C TYR A 365 -10.02 -8.14 3.68
N PHE A 366 -9.90 -9.37 4.17
CA PHE A 366 -10.02 -9.70 5.60
C PHE A 366 -8.65 -9.73 6.30
N GLN A 367 -7.56 -9.94 5.56
CA GLN A 367 -6.20 -10.07 6.11
C GLN A 367 -5.81 -8.85 6.95
N GLY A 368 -6.12 -7.64 6.49
CA GLY A 368 -5.83 -6.40 7.20
C GLY A 368 -6.52 -6.32 8.57
N ILE A 369 -7.77 -6.78 8.66
CA ILE A 369 -8.53 -6.84 9.91
C ILE A 369 -7.90 -7.84 10.87
N LEU A 370 -7.59 -9.05 10.41
CA LEU A 370 -6.96 -10.09 11.23
C LEU A 370 -5.60 -9.62 11.77
N THR A 371 -4.78 -8.98 10.93
CA THR A 371 -3.50 -8.40 11.34
C THR A 371 -3.68 -7.31 12.41
N SER A 372 -4.67 -6.43 12.25
CA SER A 372 -4.98 -5.38 13.21
C SER A 372 -5.47 -5.94 14.56
N VAL A 373 -6.21 -7.04 14.55
CA VAL A 373 -6.60 -7.76 15.77
C VAL A 373 -5.38 -8.31 16.49
N LEU A 374 -4.45 -8.96 15.77
CA LEU A 374 -3.19 -9.46 16.36
C LEU A 374 -2.36 -8.34 16.99
N GLN A 375 -2.31 -7.18 16.36
CA GLN A 375 -1.67 -5.99 16.93
C GLN A 375 -2.38 -5.53 18.20
N ALA A 376 -3.70 -5.48 18.21
CA ALA A 376 -4.50 -5.04 19.34
C ALA A 376 -4.42 -5.95 20.57
N ILE A 377 -4.17 -7.26 20.37
CA ILE A 377 -3.97 -8.24 21.45
C ILE A 377 -2.49 -8.47 21.83
N ASN A 378 -1.59 -7.51 21.47
CA ASN A 378 -0.14 -7.57 21.72
C ASN A 378 0.60 -8.75 21.07
N LYS A 379 0.08 -9.26 19.95
CA LYS A 379 0.71 -10.36 19.17
C LYS A 379 1.25 -9.88 17.82
N ALA A 380 1.63 -8.61 17.72
CA ALA A 380 2.21 -8.00 16.51
C ALA A 380 3.43 -8.78 15.99
N ASN A 381 4.28 -9.29 16.89
CA ASN A 381 5.44 -10.10 16.51
C ASN A 381 5.05 -11.41 15.80
N LYS A 382 3.94 -12.05 16.23
CA LYS A 382 3.42 -13.25 15.55
C LYS A 382 2.94 -12.91 14.13
N ALA A 383 2.20 -11.80 13.97
CA ALA A 383 1.75 -11.33 12.67
C ALA A 383 2.93 -10.98 11.73
N MET A 384 3.99 -10.36 12.27
CA MET A 384 5.21 -10.07 11.53
C MET A 384 5.91 -11.37 11.07
N LEU A 385 6.05 -12.34 11.96
CA LEU A 385 6.67 -13.64 11.66
C LEU A 385 5.86 -14.40 10.60
N THR A 386 4.53 -14.40 10.70
CA THR A 386 3.65 -14.98 9.68
C THR A 386 3.90 -14.35 8.32
N THR A 387 3.94 -13.02 8.25
CA THR A 387 4.22 -12.29 7.00
C THR A 387 5.60 -12.64 6.44
N LEU A 388 6.63 -12.70 7.29
CA LEU A 388 7.99 -13.06 6.88
C LEU A 388 8.05 -14.47 6.27
N ILE A 389 7.55 -15.47 7.00
CA ILE A 389 7.59 -16.85 6.54
C ILE A 389 6.76 -17.03 5.26
N SER A 390 5.56 -16.46 5.22
CA SER A 390 4.71 -16.51 4.02
C SER A 390 5.36 -15.84 2.82
N SER A 391 6.08 -14.72 3.02
CA SER A 391 6.81 -14.05 1.95
C SER A 391 8.00 -14.90 1.43
N ILE A 392 8.73 -15.55 2.32
CA ILE A 392 9.83 -16.47 1.92
C ILE A 392 9.26 -17.65 1.13
N LEU A 393 8.20 -18.28 1.63
CA LEU A 393 7.55 -19.41 0.94
C LEU A 393 6.98 -18.97 -0.42
N LYS A 394 6.41 -17.75 -0.52
CA LYS A 394 5.99 -17.17 -1.79
C LYS A 394 7.14 -17.08 -2.80
N LEU A 395 8.29 -16.53 -2.38
CA LEU A 395 9.45 -16.37 -3.27
C LEU A 395 10.01 -17.73 -3.73
N ILE A 396 10.07 -18.70 -2.82
CA ILE A 396 10.50 -20.07 -3.16
C ILE A 396 9.54 -20.70 -4.16
N LEU A 397 8.23 -20.69 -3.85
CA LEU A 397 7.21 -21.26 -4.73
C LEU A 397 7.20 -20.58 -6.11
N MET A 398 7.31 -19.25 -6.13
CA MET A 398 7.38 -18.46 -7.34
C MET A 398 8.57 -18.87 -8.21
N THR A 399 9.75 -19.04 -7.62
CA THR A 399 10.96 -19.43 -8.36
C THR A 399 10.80 -20.80 -9.01
N PHE A 400 10.19 -21.78 -8.30
CA PHE A 400 9.93 -23.10 -8.87
C PHE A 400 8.90 -23.06 -10.00
N LEU A 401 7.78 -22.37 -9.80
CA LEU A 401 6.70 -22.34 -10.77
C LEU A 401 7.04 -21.55 -12.05
N LEU A 402 7.79 -20.46 -11.91
CA LEU A 402 8.22 -19.65 -13.06
C LEU A 402 9.17 -20.39 -14.00
N GLN A 403 9.85 -21.45 -13.56
CA GLN A 403 10.75 -22.26 -14.39
C GLN A 403 10.00 -23.32 -15.22
N ILE A 404 8.72 -23.53 -14.98
CA ILE A 404 7.89 -24.48 -15.72
C ILE A 404 7.33 -23.74 -16.94
N PRO A 405 7.71 -24.15 -18.19
CA PRO A 405 7.33 -23.43 -19.41
C PRO A 405 5.80 -23.26 -19.61
N GLU A 406 5.02 -24.26 -19.20
CA GLU A 406 3.56 -24.25 -19.32
C GLU A 406 2.90 -23.30 -18.34
N ILE A 407 3.53 -23.04 -17.18
CA ILE A 407 3.01 -22.15 -16.13
C ILE A 407 3.47 -20.72 -16.38
N ASN A 408 4.75 -20.52 -16.73
CA ASN A 408 5.28 -19.20 -17.09
C ASN A 408 4.93 -18.12 -16.04
N ILE A 409 4.48 -16.92 -16.45
CA ILE A 409 4.10 -15.79 -15.58
C ILE A 409 2.98 -16.14 -14.59
N TYR A 410 2.16 -17.15 -14.87
CA TYR A 410 1.16 -17.64 -13.91
C TYR A 410 1.80 -18.18 -12.63
N GLY A 411 3.08 -18.55 -12.64
CA GLY A 411 3.83 -18.89 -11.44
C GLY A 411 3.89 -17.76 -10.42
N LEU A 412 4.03 -16.50 -10.89
CA LEU A 412 3.90 -15.31 -10.04
C LEU A 412 2.48 -15.19 -9.47
N VAL A 413 1.47 -15.35 -10.31
CA VAL A 413 0.05 -15.26 -9.92
C VAL A 413 -0.26 -16.28 -8.81
N ILE A 414 0.08 -17.55 -9.04
CA ILE A 414 -0.14 -18.64 -8.08
C ILE A 414 0.59 -18.37 -6.76
N ALA A 415 1.84 -17.91 -6.81
CA ALA A 415 2.62 -17.62 -5.63
C ALA A 415 2.03 -16.46 -4.79
N ILE A 416 1.50 -15.41 -5.44
CA ILE A 416 0.79 -14.32 -4.77
C ILE A 416 -0.49 -14.85 -4.10
N LEU A 417 -1.27 -15.64 -4.80
CA LEU A 417 -2.50 -16.24 -4.26
C LEU A 417 -2.22 -17.17 -3.09
N PHE A 418 -1.20 -18.02 -3.20
CA PHE A 418 -0.72 -18.85 -2.12
C PHE A 418 -0.34 -18.03 -0.88
N ASN A 419 0.40 -16.94 -1.06
CA ASN A 419 0.77 -16.04 0.03
C ASN A 419 -0.45 -15.46 0.75
N ILE A 420 -1.48 -15.05 0.01
CA ILE A 420 -2.73 -14.51 0.58
C ILE A 420 -3.44 -15.56 1.42
N VAL A 421 -3.60 -16.77 0.88
CA VAL A 421 -4.26 -17.88 1.58
C VAL A 421 -3.49 -18.26 2.85
N LEU A 422 -2.17 -18.41 2.73
CA LEU A 422 -1.32 -18.81 3.84
C LEU A 422 -1.32 -17.76 4.96
N THR A 423 -1.09 -16.48 4.62
CA THR A 423 -1.03 -15.39 5.61
C THR A 423 -2.38 -15.18 6.29
N THR A 424 -3.48 -15.20 5.53
CA THR A 424 -4.83 -15.02 6.08
C THR A 424 -5.22 -16.20 6.97
N GLY A 425 -4.98 -17.42 6.50
CA GLY A 425 -5.26 -18.64 7.26
C GLY A 425 -4.45 -18.73 8.55
N TRP A 426 -3.16 -18.39 8.48
CA TRP A 426 -2.28 -18.43 9.65
C TRP A 426 -2.62 -17.34 10.68
N ASN A 427 -2.90 -16.12 10.24
CA ASN A 427 -3.36 -15.06 11.14
C ASN A 427 -4.68 -15.44 11.82
N TYR A 428 -5.63 -16.05 11.08
CA TYR A 428 -6.87 -16.57 11.65
C TYR A 428 -6.61 -17.69 12.67
N TRP A 429 -5.71 -18.63 12.37
CA TRP A 429 -5.35 -19.72 13.27
C TRP A 429 -4.77 -19.18 14.59
N ILE A 430 -3.90 -18.18 14.55
CA ILE A 430 -3.35 -17.53 15.75
C ILE A 430 -4.47 -16.88 16.56
N ILE A 431 -5.38 -16.13 15.95
CA ILE A 431 -6.51 -15.48 16.64
C ILE A 431 -7.41 -16.53 17.29
N ARG A 432 -7.70 -17.63 16.58
CA ARG A 432 -8.48 -18.74 17.13
C ARG A 432 -7.83 -19.33 18.37
N HIS A 433 -6.52 -19.47 18.38
CA HIS A 433 -5.78 -20.03 19.50
C HIS A 433 -5.67 -19.05 20.70
N GLU A 434 -5.47 -17.75 20.44
CA GLU A 434 -5.24 -16.75 21.50
C GLU A 434 -6.53 -16.26 22.17
N VAL A 435 -7.61 -16.11 21.42
CA VAL A 435 -8.88 -15.55 21.94
C VAL A 435 -10.08 -16.47 21.73
N GLY A 436 -9.89 -17.68 21.21
CA GLY A 436 -10.96 -18.66 21.03
C GLY A 436 -11.96 -18.33 19.91
N TYR A 437 -11.68 -17.34 19.06
CA TYR A 437 -12.61 -16.92 18.02
C TYR A 437 -12.82 -18.00 16.96
N ARG A 438 -14.08 -18.32 16.65
CA ARG A 438 -14.44 -19.27 15.59
C ARG A 438 -15.41 -18.61 14.60
N VAL A 439 -15.05 -18.63 13.34
CA VAL A 439 -15.97 -18.24 12.28
C VAL A 439 -17.03 -19.30 12.12
N LYS A 440 -18.30 -18.91 12.06
CA LYS A 440 -19.40 -19.84 11.79
C LYS A 440 -19.30 -20.33 10.35
N VAL A 441 -19.10 -21.63 10.17
CA VAL A 441 -18.99 -22.26 8.85
C VAL A 441 -20.19 -21.94 7.96
N SER A 442 -21.40 -21.92 8.53
CA SER A 442 -22.60 -21.50 7.80
C SER A 442 -22.51 -20.10 7.20
N SER A 443 -21.90 -19.16 7.93
CA SER A 443 -21.68 -17.78 7.41
C SER A 443 -20.71 -17.76 6.24
N VAL A 444 -19.68 -18.61 6.25
CA VAL A 444 -18.72 -18.73 5.15
C VAL A 444 -19.40 -19.33 3.91
N ILE A 445 -20.14 -20.41 4.09
CA ILE A 445 -20.89 -21.05 3.00
C ILE A 445 -21.89 -20.08 2.38
N LEU A 446 -22.69 -19.39 3.21
CA LEU A 446 -23.64 -18.39 2.75
C LEU A 446 -22.95 -17.25 2.00
N ALA A 447 -21.76 -16.84 2.44
CA ALA A 447 -20.97 -15.83 1.80
C ALA A 447 -20.57 -16.23 0.37
N PHE A 448 -20.03 -17.44 0.20
CA PHE A 448 -19.67 -17.97 -1.12
C PHE A 448 -20.90 -18.22 -1.99
N LEU A 449 -22.02 -18.62 -1.42
CA LEU A 449 -23.30 -18.76 -2.14
C LEU A 449 -23.79 -17.39 -2.68
N CYS A 450 -23.73 -16.33 -1.85
CA CYS A 450 -24.09 -14.98 -2.30
C CYS A 450 -23.19 -14.53 -3.46
N LEU A 451 -21.88 -14.75 -3.38
CA LEU A 451 -20.94 -14.46 -4.46
C LEU A 451 -21.24 -15.26 -5.72
N GLY A 452 -21.42 -16.57 -5.58
CA GLY A 452 -21.71 -17.48 -6.71
C GLY A 452 -23.01 -17.15 -7.42
N ILE A 453 -24.10 -16.90 -6.66
CA ILE A 453 -25.40 -16.52 -7.23
C ILE A 453 -25.29 -15.19 -7.98
N THR A 454 -24.62 -14.18 -7.39
CA THR A 454 -24.46 -12.88 -8.03
C THR A 454 -23.62 -12.99 -9.30
N TYR A 455 -22.52 -13.77 -9.26
CA TYR A 455 -21.69 -14.03 -10.43
C TYR A 455 -22.47 -14.74 -11.54
N LEU A 456 -23.17 -15.83 -11.23
CA LEU A 456 -23.97 -16.58 -12.22
C LEU A 456 -25.09 -15.72 -12.81
N SER A 457 -25.79 -14.95 -11.97
CA SER A 457 -26.82 -14.02 -12.45
C SER A 457 -26.25 -12.97 -13.38
N GLY A 458 -25.06 -12.45 -13.07
CA GLY A 458 -24.35 -11.49 -13.92
C GLY A 458 -23.91 -12.11 -15.25
N ALA A 459 -23.36 -13.32 -15.22
CA ALA A 459 -22.94 -14.04 -16.42
C ALA A 459 -24.14 -14.33 -17.37
N ILE A 460 -25.28 -14.76 -16.80
CA ILE A 460 -26.50 -14.99 -17.56
C ILE A 460 -27.04 -13.66 -18.13
N LEU A 461 -27.01 -12.59 -17.34
CA LEU A 461 -27.48 -11.28 -17.77
C LEU A 461 -26.66 -10.74 -18.95
N LEU A 462 -25.34 -10.88 -18.91
CA LEU A 462 -24.44 -10.45 -19.97
C LEU A 462 -24.63 -11.23 -21.28
N GLN A 463 -25.02 -12.50 -21.20
CA GLN A 463 -25.30 -13.30 -22.41
C GLN A 463 -26.63 -12.96 -23.08
N ASN A 464 -27.64 -12.55 -22.31
CA ASN A 464 -29.02 -12.43 -22.79
C ASN A 464 -29.51 -10.98 -22.93
N VAL A 465 -28.84 -10.02 -22.30
CA VAL A 465 -29.28 -8.62 -22.31
C VAL A 465 -28.16 -7.73 -22.80
N THR A 466 -28.38 -7.09 -23.94
CA THR A 466 -27.50 -6.04 -24.48
C THR A 466 -28.19 -4.70 -24.26
N LEU A 467 -27.54 -3.84 -23.43
CA LEU A 467 -28.08 -2.49 -23.23
C LEU A 467 -27.61 -1.57 -24.36
N PRO A 468 -28.51 -0.71 -24.92
CA PRO A 468 -28.20 0.15 -26.05
C PRO A 468 -27.44 1.44 -25.67
N TYR A 469 -26.68 1.42 -24.61
CA TYR A 469 -25.96 2.61 -24.11
C TYR A 469 -24.46 2.53 -24.41
N SER A 470 -23.72 3.60 -24.11
CA SER A 470 -22.26 3.58 -24.18
C SER A 470 -21.66 2.54 -23.23
N GLN A 471 -20.44 2.07 -23.53
CA GLN A 471 -19.73 1.07 -22.72
C GLN A 471 -19.69 1.45 -21.22
N LEU A 472 -19.42 2.72 -20.92
CA LEU A 472 -19.43 3.24 -19.55
C LEU A 472 -20.80 3.11 -18.87
N LEU A 473 -21.86 3.51 -19.55
CA LEU A 473 -23.22 3.45 -19.00
C LEU A 473 -23.68 2.01 -18.81
N ASN A 474 -23.35 1.12 -19.72
CA ASN A 474 -23.63 -0.32 -19.59
C ASN A 474 -22.90 -0.90 -18.38
N LEU A 475 -21.61 -0.63 -18.24
CA LEU A 475 -20.82 -1.08 -17.11
C LEU A 475 -21.38 -0.56 -15.76
N LEU A 476 -21.75 0.71 -15.70
CA LEU A 476 -22.38 1.30 -14.51
C LEU A 476 -23.75 0.66 -14.19
N ALA A 477 -24.60 0.46 -15.20
CA ALA A 477 -25.91 -0.14 -15.02
C ALA A 477 -25.81 -1.58 -14.51
N TYR A 478 -24.96 -2.41 -15.14
CA TYR A 478 -24.70 -3.78 -14.68
C TYR A 478 -24.07 -3.81 -13.28
N SER A 479 -23.09 -2.96 -13.01
CA SER A 479 -22.43 -2.87 -11.70
C SER A 479 -23.40 -2.47 -10.60
N CYS A 480 -24.26 -1.49 -10.83
CA CYS A 480 -25.30 -1.07 -9.89
C CYS A 480 -26.34 -2.19 -9.69
N GLY A 481 -26.82 -2.81 -10.75
CA GLY A 481 -27.79 -3.91 -10.68
C GLY A 481 -27.26 -5.11 -9.90
N LEU A 482 -26.03 -5.56 -10.22
CA LEU A 482 -25.37 -6.66 -9.51
C LEU A 482 -25.02 -6.30 -8.07
N GLY A 483 -24.61 -5.05 -7.82
CA GLY A 483 -24.38 -4.55 -6.47
C GLY A 483 -25.65 -4.58 -5.62
N LEU A 484 -26.79 -4.15 -6.17
CA LEU A 484 -28.09 -4.22 -5.49
C LEU A 484 -28.52 -5.66 -5.25
N LEU A 485 -28.36 -6.55 -6.23
CA LEU A 485 -28.66 -7.98 -6.06
C LEU A 485 -27.81 -8.59 -4.95
N TYR A 486 -26.50 -8.31 -4.95
CA TYR A 486 -25.59 -8.79 -3.91
C TYR A 486 -25.99 -8.29 -2.51
N LEU A 487 -26.30 -7.01 -2.37
CA LEU A 487 -26.77 -6.42 -1.10
C LEU A 487 -28.09 -7.06 -0.64
N LEU A 488 -29.00 -7.32 -1.56
CA LEU A 488 -30.26 -8.01 -1.27
C LEU A 488 -30.00 -9.42 -0.78
N LEU A 489 -29.14 -10.21 -1.41
CA LEU A 489 -28.75 -11.55 -0.98
C LEU A 489 -28.09 -11.55 0.40
N VAL A 490 -27.17 -10.62 0.65
CA VAL A 490 -26.50 -10.44 1.96
C VAL A 490 -27.51 -10.08 3.05
N LYS A 491 -28.55 -9.30 2.73
CA LYS A 491 -29.64 -8.96 3.66
C LYS A 491 -30.55 -10.17 3.93
N LEU A 492 -30.96 -10.90 2.89
CA LEU A 492 -31.81 -12.09 3.00
C LEU A 492 -31.13 -13.21 3.80
N THR A 493 -29.85 -13.43 3.61
CA THR A 493 -29.05 -14.42 4.34
C THR A 493 -28.72 -14.00 5.77
N ARG A 494 -29.14 -12.80 6.21
CA ARG A 494 -28.86 -12.23 7.53
C ARG A 494 -27.36 -12.23 7.89
N LEU A 495 -26.51 -12.21 6.88
CA LEU A 495 -25.06 -12.04 7.08
C LEU A 495 -24.76 -10.70 7.74
N LEU A 496 -25.60 -9.68 7.53
CA LEU A 496 -25.60 -8.41 8.26
C LEU A 496 -26.82 -8.30 9.16
N PRO A 497 -26.69 -8.36 10.48
CA PRO A 497 -27.80 -8.13 11.39
C PRO A 497 -28.21 -6.65 11.37
N ALA A 498 -29.41 -6.37 10.86
CA ALA A 498 -29.96 -5.02 10.66
C ALA A 498 -29.91 -4.13 11.92
N LYS A 499 -30.03 -4.70 13.12
CA LYS A 499 -29.93 -3.99 14.40
C LYS A 499 -28.55 -3.39 14.67
N GLN A 500 -27.46 -4.01 14.18
CA GLN A 500 -26.09 -3.53 14.42
C GLN A 500 -25.73 -2.40 13.47
N VAL A 501 -26.24 -2.43 12.23
CA VAL A 501 -26.03 -1.34 11.24
C VAL A 501 -26.75 -0.07 11.67
N SER A 502 -27.97 -0.18 12.18
CA SER A 502 -28.74 0.99 12.66
C SER A 502 -28.13 1.65 13.92
N GLN A 503 -27.39 0.91 14.72
CA GLN A 503 -26.67 1.45 15.89
C GLN A 503 -25.39 2.22 15.50
N LEU A 504 -24.76 1.86 14.38
CA LEU A 504 -23.62 2.61 13.84
C LEU A 504 -24.00 3.94 13.18
N LEU A 505 -25.17 3.96 12.53
CA LEU A 505 -25.70 5.18 11.89
C LEU A 505 -26.29 6.19 12.90
N LYS A 506 -26.55 5.74 14.15
CA LYS A 506 -27.10 6.58 15.24
C LYS A 506 -26.04 7.13 16.20
N ARG A 507 -24.76 6.77 16.02
CA ARG A 507 -23.60 7.30 16.77
C ARG A 507 -22.70 8.12 15.85
#